data_3eaf73ab603718b7b4833bdf595dfbed
#
_entry.id   3eaf73ab603718b7b4833bdf595dfbed
#
_cell.length_a   1.000
_cell.length_b   1.000
_cell.length_c   1.000
_cell.angle_alpha   90.00
_cell.angle_beta   90.00
_cell.angle_gamma   90.00
#
_symmetry.space_group_name_H-M   'P 1'
#
loop_
_entity.id
_entity.type
_entity.pdbx_description
1 polymer ?
#
loop_
_entity_poly.entity_id
_entity_poly.type
_entity_poly.pdbx_seq_one_letter_code
_entity_poly.pdbx_strand_id
1 'polypeptide(L)'
;MTVTINGQLFLTMLAERIADCGFKIESVNTDGITTFVNKNRIEEYKNICKNWENEIGLELEFAYYHKVFRRNVNNYFAWYANENGEPLYKNEKPYIKEKGEFLTSIILGKGYDMPIVAKALKQYFIDGTEIETFIKNHDNIYDFCKMQKVDKKFKTVWGGIEQQRTNRYF
;
A
#
# COMPACT_ATOMS: atom_id res chain seq x y z
N MET A 1 10.86 -2.11 24.16
CA MET A 1 11.15 -3.41 23.54
C MET A 1 10.07 -4.46 23.82
N THR A 2 9.64 -4.66 25.04
CA THR A 2 8.64 -5.68 25.45
C THR A 2 7.27 -5.50 24.77
N VAL A 3 6.76 -4.29 24.62
CA VAL A 3 5.44 -4.01 24.01
C VAL A 3 5.40 -4.45 22.54
N THR A 4 6.47 -4.17 21.79
CA THR A 4 6.54 -4.54 20.36
C THR A 4 6.60 -6.06 20.17
N ILE A 5 7.35 -6.77 21.02
CA ILE A 5 7.47 -8.23 20.97
C ILE A 5 6.12 -8.88 21.30
N ASN A 6 5.44 -8.41 22.35
CA ASN A 6 4.14 -8.94 22.74
C ASN A 6 3.10 -8.72 21.64
N GLY A 7 3.08 -7.53 21.00
CA GLY A 7 2.20 -7.27 19.86
C GLY A 7 2.43 -8.23 18.70
N GLN A 8 3.70 -8.52 18.37
CA GLN A 8 4.04 -9.48 17.33
C GLN A 8 3.60 -10.91 17.68
N LEU A 9 3.80 -11.34 18.94
CA LEU A 9 3.36 -12.65 19.41
C LEU A 9 1.83 -12.79 19.35
N PHE A 10 1.08 -11.80 19.80
CA PHE A 10 -0.38 -11.80 19.74
C PHE A 10 -0.87 -11.85 18.30
N LEU A 11 -0.24 -11.10 17.39
CA LEU A 11 -0.57 -11.13 15.98
C LEU A 11 -0.25 -12.49 15.34
N THR A 12 0.85 -13.14 15.75
CA THR A 12 1.20 -14.50 15.30
C THR A 12 0.16 -15.50 15.75
N MET A 13 -0.27 -15.44 17.02
CA MET A 13 -1.36 -16.30 17.53
C MET A 13 -2.65 -16.14 16.72
N LEU A 14 -3.03 -14.91 16.34
CA LEU A 14 -4.19 -14.68 15.48
C LEU A 14 -3.98 -15.29 14.09
N ALA A 15 -2.79 -15.10 13.51
CA ALA A 15 -2.46 -15.67 12.19
C ALA A 15 -2.55 -17.19 12.19
N GLU A 16 -2.03 -17.87 13.21
CA GLU A 16 -2.11 -19.33 13.36
C GLU A 16 -3.58 -19.77 13.43
N ARG A 17 -4.41 -19.14 14.25
CA ARG A 17 -5.85 -19.46 14.35
C ARG A 17 -6.60 -19.29 13.02
N ILE A 18 -6.30 -18.23 12.32
CA ILE A 18 -6.88 -17.96 10.99
C ILE A 18 -6.46 -19.06 10.00
N ALA A 19 -5.18 -19.44 10.00
CA ALA A 19 -4.63 -20.48 9.13
C ALA A 19 -5.20 -21.87 9.46
N ASP A 20 -5.29 -22.22 10.74
CA ASP A 20 -5.84 -23.52 11.22
C ASP A 20 -7.32 -23.69 10.84
N CYS A 21 -8.08 -22.59 10.75
CA CYS A 21 -9.43 -22.60 10.23
C CYS A 21 -9.51 -22.63 8.69
N GLY A 22 -8.36 -22.76 8.00
CA GLY A 22 -8.28 -22.89 6.55
C GLY A 22 -8.47 -21.61 5.76
N PHE A 23 -8.28 -20.44 6.38
CA PHE A 23 -8.26 -19.17 5.68
C PHE A 23 -6.88 -18.89 5.09
N LYS A 24 -6.84 -18.39 3.86
CA LYS A 24 -5.60 -18.04 3.20
C LYS A 24 -5.10 -16.67 3.67
N ILE A 25 -3.99 -16.68 4.42
CA ILE A 25 -3.28 -15.45 4.78
C ILE A 25 -2.44 -15.01 3.59
N GLU A 26 -2.63 -13.76 3.18
CA GLU A 26 -1.89 -13.15 2.08
C GLU A 26 -0.65 -12.40 2.57
N SER A 27 -0.75 -11.74 3.72
CA SER A 27 0.41 -11.12 4.37
C SER A 27 0.18 -10.86 5.85
N VAL A 28 1.27 -10.91 6.59
CA VAL A 28 1.36 -10.44 7.98
C VAL A 28 2.45 -9.38 8.02
N ASN A 29 2.18 -8.25 8.65
CA ASN A 29 3.16 -7.22 8.95
C ASN A 29 3.22 -6.96 10.46
N THR A 30 3.84 -5.86 10.92
CA THR A 30 4.02 -5.58 12.34
C THR A 30 2.72 -5.34 13.12
N ASP A 31 1.66 -4.95 12.45
CA ASP A 31 0.42 -4.42 13.03
C ASP A 31 -0.86 -4.91 12.33
N GLY A 32 -0.75 -5.83 11.38
CA GLY A 32 -1.93 -6.31 10.68
C GLY A 32 -1.75 -7.60 9.89
N ILE A 33 -2.88 -8.26 9.63
CA ILE A 33 -2.99 -9.46 8.81
C ILE A 33 -3.91 -9.14 7.64
N THR A 34 -3.49 -9.51 6.43
CA THR A 34 -4.34 -9.46 5.24
C THR A 34 -4.73 -10.88 4.86
N THR A 35 -6.03 -11.14 4.76
CA THR A 35 -6.59 -12.47 4.52
C THR A 35 -7.57 -12.43 3.36
N PHE A 36 -7.56 -13.45 2.52
CA PHE A 36 -8.64 -13.69 1.57
C PHE A 36 -9.77 -14.45 2.26
N VAL A 37 -10.92 -13.81 2.36
CA VAL A 37 -12.11 -14.38 3.01
C VAL A 37 -13.22 -14.55 1.97
N ASN A 38 -13.72 -15.79 1.84
CA ASN A 38 -14.90 -16.05 1.02
C ASN A 38 -16.14 -15.40 1.68
N LYS A 39 -17.01 -14.77 0.88
CA LYS A 39 -18.20 -14.08 1.39
C LYS A 39 -19.07 -14.96 2.30
N ASN A 40 -19.18 -16.24 2.01
CA ASN A 40 -19.98 -17.20 2.83
C ASN A 40 -19.34 -17.51 4.18
N ARG A 41 -18.07 -17.17 4.40
CA ARG A 41 -17.30 -17.46 5.62
C ARG A 41 -16.91 -16.20 6.40
N ILE A 42 -17.47 -15.04 6.05
CA ILE A 42 -17.14 -13.76 6.72
C ILE A 42 -17.50 -13.82 8.22
N GLU A 43 -18.66 -14.37 8.56
CA GLU A 43 -19.07 -14.48 9.97
C GLU A 43 -18.17 -15.42 10.77
N GLU A 44 -17.74 -16.53 10.18
CA GLU A 44 -16.77 -17.44 10.79
C GLU A 44 -15.45 -16.72 11.07
N TYR A 45 -14.94 -15.97 10.09
CA TYR A 45 -13.72 -15.17 10.23
C TYR A 45 -13.84 -14.11 11.34
N LYS A 46 -14.96 -13.37 11.36
CA LYS A 46 -15.23 -12.38 12.40
C LYS A 46 -15.30 -13.01 13.80
N ASN A 47 -15.87 -14.20 13.92
CA ASN A 47 -15.94 -14.93 15.18
C ASN A 47 -14.54 -15.35 15.68
N ILE A 48 -13.64 -15.78 14.80
CA ILE A 48 -12.25 -16.09 15.17
C ILE A 48 -11.57 -14.84 15.71
N CYS A 49 -11.71 -13.72 15.01
CA CYS A 49 -11.17 -12.44 15.43
C CYS A 49 -11.76 -11.98 16.78
N LYS A 50 -13.08 -12.11 16.97
CA LYS A 50 -13.75 -11.71 18.21
C LYS A 50 -13.34 -12.56 19.41
N ASN A 51 -13.17 -13.85 19.22
CA ASN A 51 -12.67 -14.74 20.27
C ASN A 51 -11.25 -14.36 20.69
N TRP A 52 -10.41 -14.01 19.73
CA TRP A 52 -9.05 -13.54 20.00
C TRP A 52 -9.06 -12.19 20.74
N GLU A 53 -9.90 -11.21 20.32
CA GLU A 53 -10.07 -9.93 21.00
C GLU A 53 -10.45 -10.12 22.46
N ASN A 54 -11.43 -11.01 22.73
CA ASN A 54 -11.91 -11.28 24.10
C ASN A 54 -10.83 -11.90 24.99
N GLU A 55 -9.97 -12.75 24.42
CA GLU A 55 -8.89 -13.42 25.14
C GLU A 55 -7.72 -12.47 25.46
N ILE A 56 -7.35 -11.66 24.47
CA ILE A 56 -6.15 -10.79 24.56
C ILE A 56 -6.49 -9.42 25.17
N GLY A 57 -7.75 -8.97 25.08
CA GLY A 57 -8.17 -7.64 25.53
C GLY A 57 -7.75 -6.50 24.60
N LEU A 58 -7.52 -6.79 23.32
CA LEU A 58 -7.23 -5.81 22.28
C LEU A 58 -8.37 -5.79 21.27
N GLU A 59 -8.58 -4.65 20.62
CA GLU A 59 -9.57 -4.48 19.56
C GLU A 59 -8.89 -4.51 18.19
N LEU A 60 -9.54 -5.14 17.21
CA LEU A 60 -9.10 -5.21 15.81
C LEU A 60 -9.88 -4.21 14.96
N GLU A 61 -9.18 -3.45 14.14
CA GLU A 61 -9.79 -2.62 13.11
C GLU A 61 -9.83 -3.40 11.78
N PHE A 62 -11.01 -3.46 11.15
CA PHE A 62 -11.20 -4.12 9.87
C PHE A 62 -11.17 -3.13 8.71
N ALA A 63 -10.35 -3.43 7.72
CA ALA A 63 -10.35 -2.73 6.44
C ALA A 63 -10.67 -3.72 5.31
N TYR A 64 -11.65 -3.37 4.49
CA TYR A 64 -12.07 -4.21 3.37
C TYR A 64 -11.51 -3.67 2.06
N TYR A 65 -11.08 -4.58 1.19
CA TYR A 65 -10.52 -4.23 -0.11
C TYR A 65 -11.25 -4.94 -1.24
N HIS A 66 -11.61 -4.19 -2.28
CA HIS A 66 -12.17 -4.72 -3.52
C HIS A 66 -11.09 -5.40 -4.36
N LYS A 67 -9.92 -4.75 -4.48
CA LYS A 67 -8.73 -5.28 -5.17
C LYS A 67 -7.47 -4.90 -4.40
N VAL A 68 -6.50 -5.81 -4.37
CA VAL A 68 -5.17 -5.55 -3.82
C VAL A 68 -4.13 -5.95 -4.85
N PHE A 69 -3.25 -5.03 -5.18
CA PHE A 69 -2.11 -5.26 -6.06
C PHE A 69 -0.84 -5.04 -5.27
N ARG A 70 -0.12 -6.12 -5.05
CA ARG A 70 1.03 -6.13 -4.15
C ARG A 70 2.26 -6.72 -4.82
N ARG A 71 3.35 -5.96 -4.81
CA ARG A 71 4.68 -6.45 -5.13
C ARG A 71 5.33 -7.12 -3.91
N ASN A 72 5.23 -6.46 -2.76
CA ASN A 72 5.67 -6.96 -1.44
C ASN A 72 4.93 -6.20 -0.32
N VAL A 73 5.23 -6.52 0.97
CA VAL A 73 4.56 -5.92 2.14
C VAL A 73 4.65 -4.39 2.21
N ASN A 74 5.68 -3.80 1.61
CA ASN A 74 5.92 -2.35 1.63
C ASN A 74 5.59 -1.65 0.31
N ASN A 75 5.28 -2.38 -0.75
CA ASN A 75 5.00 -1.87 -2.08
C ASN A 75 3.71 -2.47 -2.60
N TYR A 76 2.61 -1.76 -2.40
CA TYR A 76 1.28 -2.17 -2.85
C TYR A 76 0.35 -0.98 -3.03
N PHE A 77 -0.73 -1.19 -3.74
CA PHE A 77 -1.93 -0.39 -3.61
C PHE A 77 -3.16 -1.28 -3.46
N ALA A 78 -4.15 -0.76 -2.73
CA ALA A 78 -5.37 -1.47 -2.44
C ALA A 78 -6.57 -0.55 -2.61
N TRP A 79 -7.56 -1.00 -3.36
CA TRP A 79 -8.82 -0.29 -3.56
C TRP A 79 -9.77 -0.68 -2.44
N TYR A 80 -10.16 0.28 -1.60
CA TYR A 80 -11.06 0.04 -0.49
C TYR A 80 -12.44 -0.44 -0.94
N ALA A 81 -13.04 -1.27 -0.12
CA ALA A 81 -14.41 -1.74 -0.29
C ALA A 81 -15.23 -1.47 0.98
N ASN A 82 -16.55 -1.57 0.84
CA ASN A 82 -17.44 -1.73 1.98
C ASN A 82 -17.42 -3.19 2.48
N GLU A 83 -18.17 -3.49 3.55
CA GLU A 83 -18.26 -4.84 4.11
C GLU A 83 -18.80 -5.89 3.13
N ASN A 84 -19.57 -5.47 2.11
CA ASN A 84 -20.09 -6.35 1.06
C ASN A 84 -19.08 -6.60 -0.06
N GLY A 85 -17.89 -5.99 0.00
CA GLY A 85 -16.85 -6.10 -1.01
C GLY A 85 -17.07 -5.20 -2.24
N GLU A 86 -18.01 -4.24 -2.18
CA GLU A 86 -18.23 -3.28 -3.25
C GLU A 86 -17.20 -2.14 -3.17
N PRO A 87 -16.69 -1.68 -4.33
CA PRO A 87 -15.63 -0.68 -4.36
C PRO A 87 -16.09 0.67 -3.80
N LEU A 88 -15.25 1.29 -2.99
CA LEU A 88 -15.49 2.64 -2.47
C LEU A 88 -14.85 3.70 -3.36
N TYR A 89 -15.55 4.83 -3.47
CA TYR A 89 -15.12 6.02 -4.21
C TYR A 89 -15.07 7.23 -3.28
N LYS A 90 -14.12 8.13 -3.54
CA LYS A 90 -14.00 9.42 -2.87
C LYS A 90 -13.83 10.50 -3.93
N ASN A 91 -14.74 11.48 -3.96
CA ASN A 91 -14.77 12.53 -4.99
C ASN A 91 -14.78 11.94 -6.42
N GLU A 92 -15.66 10.96 -6.67
CA GLU A 92 -15.83 10.26 -7.96
C GLU A 92 -14.61 9.44 -8.43
N LYS A 93 -13.57 9.34 -7.61
CA LYS A 93 -12.36 8.56 -7.90
C LYS A 93 -12.29 7.34 -6.99
N PRO A 94 -11.69 6.21 -7.46
CA PRO A 94 -11.44 5.04 -6.62
C PRO A 94 -10.73 5.44 -5.33
N TYR A 95 -11.27 5.01 -4.18
CA TYR A 95 -10.62 5.25 -2.89
C TYR A 95 -9.52 4.23 -2.68
N ILE A 96 -8.27 4.65 -2.85
CA ILE A 96 -7.10 3.76 -2.91
C ILE A 96 -6.13 4.08 -1.78
N LYS A 97 -5.66 3.03 -1.10
CA LYS A 97 -4.49 3.07 -0.22
C LYS A 97 -3.25 2.78 -1.03
N GLU A 98 -2.25 3.62 -0.92
CA GLU A 98 -0.98 3.49 -1.63
C GLU A 98 0.18 3.34 -0.64
N LYS A 99 1.15 2.49 -0.97
CA LYS A 99 2.37 2.31 -0.18
C LYS A 99 3.59 2.06 -1.06
N GLY A 100 4.72 2.66 -0.66
CA GLY A 100 6.02 2.47 -1.31
C GLY A 100 6.06 3.02 -2.74
N GLU A 101 6.51 2.20 -3.68
CA GLU A 101 6.67 2.57 -5.09
C GLU A 101 5.35 2.96 -5.80
N PHE A 102 4.20 2.59 -5.22
CA PHE A 102 2.88 2.96 -5.76
C PHE A 102 2.36 4.31 -5.27
N LEU A 103 3.13 5.03 -4.46
CA LEU A 103 2.77 6.39 -4.06
C LEU A 103 2.78 7.31 -5.28
N THR A 104 1.64 7.94 -5.56
CA THR A 104 1.51 8.92 -6.65
C THR A 104 1.66 10.36 -6.17
N SER A 105 1.57 10.59 -4.86
CA SER A 105 1.84 11.89 -4.26
C SER A 105 3.35 12.06 -4.05
N ILE A 106 3.89 13.15 -4.59
CA ILE A 106 5.28 13.53 -4.35
C ILE A 106 5.38 14.08 -2.93
N ILE A 107 5.73 13.20 -1.99
CA ILE A 107 6.10 13.63 -0.65
C ILE A 107 7.59 13.97 -0.68
N LEU A 108 7.93 15.24 -0.44
CA LEU A 108 9.32 15.68 -0.29
C LEU A 108 10.06 14.78 0.73
N GLY A 109 11.02 14.00 0.25
CA GLY A 109 11.82 13.08 1.08
C GLY A 109 11.39 11.61 1.07
N LYS A 110 10.28 11.25 0.40
CA LYS A 110 9.89 9.86 0.12
C LYS A 110 9.39 9.76 -1.32
N GLY A 111 9.77 8.70 -2.01
CA GLY A 111 9.37 8.49 -3.41
C GLY A 111 10.31 9.19 -4.40
N TYR A 112 11.45 8.58 -4.62
CA TYR A 112 12.44 9.07 -5.58
C TYR A 112 12.18 8.55 -7.00
N ASP A 113 11.24 7.63 -7.17
CA ASP A 113 10.90 7.04 -8.46
C ASP A 113 9.99 7.95 -9.29
N MET A 114 9.93 7.67 -10.59
CA MET A 114 9.09 8.42 -11.53
C MET A 114 7.60 8.18 -11.24
N PRO A 115 6.81 9.20 -10.90
CA PRO A 115 5.38 9.04 -10.61
C PRO A 115 4.57 8.41 -11.72
N ILE A 116 4.99 8.59 -12.99
CA ILE A 116 4.31 8.03 -14.16
C ILE A 116 4.18 6.51 -14.09
N VAL A 117 5.19 5.81 -13.54
CA VAL A 117 5.17 4.35 -13.41
C VAL A 117 4.02 3.90 -12.51
N ALA A 118 3.93 4.48 -11.32
CA ALA A 118 2.85 4.17 -10.37
C ALA A 118 1.47 4.55 -10.92
N LYS A 119 1.37 5.69 -11.60
CA LYS A 119 0.11 6.16 -12.22
C LYS A 119 -0.36 5.25 -13.33
N ALA A 120 0.52 4.88 -14.25
CA ALA A 120 0.20 3.99 -15.37
C ALA A 120 -0.22 2.58 -14.89
N LEU A 121 0.54 2.01 -13.94
CA LEU A 121 0.20 0.71 -13.36
C LEU A 121 -1.15 0.73 -12.64
N LYS A 122 -1.44 1.77 -11.86
CA LYS A 122 -2.74 1.90 -11.19
C LYS A 122 -3.88 1.98 -12.19
N GLN A 123 -3.75 2.80 -13.23
CA GLN A 123 -4.79 2.93 -14.25
C GLN A 123 -5.04 1.60 -14.96
N TYR A 124 -3.97 0.89 -15.34
CA TYR A 124 -4.08 -0.44 -15.94
C TYR A 124 -4.84 -1.43 -15.05
N PHE A 125 -4.53 -1.48 -13.75
CA PHE A 125 -5.18 -2.43 -12.84
C PHE A 125 -6.61 -2.01 -12.43
N ILE A 126 -6.95 -0.72 -12.48
CA ILE A 126 -8.28 -0.23 -12.13
C ILE A 126 -9.27 -0.47 -13.27
N ASP A 127 -8.95 -0.07 -14.50
CA ASP A 127 -9.87 -0.05 -15.63
C ASP A 127 -9.34 -0.74 -16.90
N GLY A 128 -8.11 -1.27 -16.89
CA GLY A 128 -7.52 -1.96 -18.03
C GLY A 128 -6.89 -1.05 -19.10
N THR A 129 -6.73 0.25 -18.82
CA THR A 129 -6.07 1.17 -19.77
C THR A 129 -4.65 0.69 -20.08
N GLU A 130 -4.34 0.50 -21.34
CA GLU A 130 -3.02 0.08 -21.78
C GLU A 130 -1.93 1.07 -21.36
N ILE A 131 -0.85 0.55 -20.76
CA ILE A 131 0.24 1.35 -20.18
C ILE A 131 0.85 2.30 -21.19
N GLU A 132 1.10 1.83 -22.41
CA GLU A 132 1.66 2.64 -23.50
C GLU A 132 0.73 3.80 -23.88
N THR A 133 -0.56 3.54 -23.96
CA THR A 133 -1.59 4.55 -24.26
C THR A 133 -1.65 5.60 -23.16
N PHE A 134 -1.62 5.17 -21.89
CA PHE A 134 -1.60 6.08 -20.75
C PHE A 134 -0.38 7.00 -20.78
N ILE A 135 0.82 6.44 -21.00
CA ILE A 135 2.08 7.18 -21.04
C ILE A 135 2.09 8.19 -22.20
N LYS A 136 1.66 7.80 -23.41
CA LYS A 136 1.63 8.70 -24.57
C LYS A 136 0.68 9.88 -24.42
N ASN A 137 -0.41 9.71 -23.68
CA ASN A 137 -1.43 10.74 -23.47
C ASN A 137 -1.23 11.52 -22.16
N HIS A 138 -0.13 11.31 -21.45
CA HIS A 138 0.12 11.96 -20.17
C HIS A 138 0.85 13.30 -20.33
N ASP A 139 0.17 14.40 -19.98
CA ASP A 139 0.65 15.76 -20.25
C ASP A 139 1.64 16.31 -19.21
N ASN A 140 1.69 15.72 -18.01
CA ASN A 140 2.53 16.22 -16.95
C ASN A 140 3.97 15.68 -17.05
N ILE A 141 4.86 16.46 -17.65
CA ILE A 141 6.27 16.12 -17.84
C ILE A 141 7.01 15.83 -16.51
N TYR A 142 6.59 16.44 -15.39
CA TYR A 142 7.22 16.22 -14.09
C TYR A 142 6.99 14.81 -13.53
N ASP A 143 6.01 14.10 -14.03
CA ASP A 143 5.77 12.72 -13.65
C ASP A 143 6.80 11.74 -14.25
N PHE A 144 7.51 12.17 -15.30
CA PHE A 144 8.60 11.42 -15.92
C PHE A 144 9.96 11.71 -15.28
N CYS A 145 10.02 12.66 -14.33
CA CYS A 145 11.27 12.99 -13.66
C CYS A 145 11.52 12.06 -12.48
N LYS A 146 12.74 11.57 -12.38
CA LYS A 146 13.27 10.93 -11.19
C LYS A 146 13.77 11.99 -10.21
N MET A 147 13.54 11.79 -8.91
CA MET A 147 14.15 12.63 -7.87
C MET A 147 15.40 11.96 -7.31
N GLN A 148 16.43 12.75 -7.03
CA GLN A 148 17.59 12.30 -6.30
C GLN A 148 17.98 13.29 -5.22
N LYS A 149 18.20 12.78 -4.02
CA LYS A 149 18.77 13.55 -2.90
C LYS A 149 20.23 13.19 -2.72
N VAL A 150 21.06 14.19 -2.76
CA VAL A 150 22.52 14.03 -2.59
C VAL A 150 22.87 14.06 -1.10
N ASP A 151 23.80 13.20 -0.65
CA ASP A 151 24.30 13.20 0.72
C ASP A 151 24.91 14.57 1.09
N LYS A 152 24.84 14.91 2.38
CA LYS A 152 25.34 16.19 2.92
C LYS A 152 26.84 16.43 2.62
N LYS A 153 27.59 15.36 2.37
CA LYS A 153 29.03 15.43 2.08
C LYS A 153 29.35 15.92 0.67
N PHE A 154 28.36 15.89 -0.23
CA PHE A 154 28.53 16.23 -1.63
C PHE A 154 27.77 17.50 -2.00
N LYS A 155 28.30 18.25 -2.96
CA LYS A 155 27.61 19.39 -3.58
C LYS A 155 27.05 18.97 -4.93
N THR A 156 25.83 19.39 -5.22
CA THR A 156 25.28 19.26 -6.56
C THR A 156 25.59 20.52 -7.34
N VAL A 157 26.21 20.39 -8.50
CA VAL A 157 26.63 21.53 -9.35
C VAL A 157 26.04 21.33 -10.75
N TRP A 158 25.47 22.37 -11.32
CA TRP A 158 25.03 22.43 -12.71
C TRP A 158 25.49 23.73 -13.34
N GLY A 159 26.23 23.66 -14.48
CA GLY A 159 26.77 24.82 -15.15
C GLY A 159 27.72 25.69 -14.27
N GLY A 160 28.44 25.07 -13.33
CA GLY A 160 29.30 25.77 -12.37
C GLY A 160 28.58 26.39 -11.17
N ILE A 161 27.24 26.30 -11.10
CA ILE A 161 26.42 26.87 -10.03
C ILE A 161 25.98 25.75 -9.07
N GLU A 162 26.15 26.00 -7.76
CA GLU A 162 25.69 25.06 -6.72
C GLU A 162 24.17 25.02 -6.70
N GLN A 163 23.62 23.81 -6.73
CA GLN A 163 22.20 23.52 -6.75
C GLN A 163 21.74 23.03 -5.37
N GLN A 164 20.42 22.99 -5.17
CA GLN A 164 19.83 22.37 -3.99
C GLN A 164 20.15 20.85 -3.94
N ARG A 165 20.08 20.26 -2.75
CA ARG A 165 20.47 18.86 -2.54
C ARG A 165 19.49 17.84 -3.11
N THR A 166 18.25 18.23 -3.34
CA THR A 166 17.23 17.37 -3.94
C THR A 166 16.82 17.95 -5.29
N ASN A 167 17.10 17.23 -6.35
CA ASN A 167 16.82 17.66 -7.72
C ASN A 167 15.99 16.63 -8.45
N ARG A 168 15.22 17.11 -9.45
CA ARG A 168 14.54 16.28 -10.44
C ARG A 168 15.35 16.31 -11.73
N TYR A 169 15.37 15.18 -12.40
CA TYR A 169 16.02 15.04 -13.71
C TYR A 169 15.28 13.99 -14.54
N PHE A 170 15.40 14.10 -15.85
CA PHE A 170 14.85 13.17 -16.84
C PHE A 170 15.83 12.02 -17.10
#